data_e84f4d1dceac5bf8e479a46d5fc6492b
#
_entry.id   e84f4d1dceac5bf8e479a46d5fc6492b
#
_cell.length_a   1.000
_cell.length_b   1.000
_cell.length_c   1.000
_cell.angle_alpha   90.00
_cell.angle_beta   90.00
_cell.angle_gamma   90.00
#
_symmetry.space_group_name_H-M   'P 1'
#
loop_
_entity.id
_entity.type
_entity.pdbx_description
1 polymer ?
#
loop_
_entity_poly.entity_id
_entity_poly.type
_entity_poly.pdbx_seq_one_letter_code
_entity_poly.pdbx_strand_id
1 'polypeptide(L)'
;MTNAEPRAPRTVVPIESSLLIAEAFDQAQVTELRHSVTSRAHAAGLAGQRLDDFVLAVNELITNAVRHGGGHGWLRLWLSTSEVVCEVADHGRGINAGRLADHSRPAPDTAGGWGLWLARELSDTMEVVTGHAGTTVRITATLVATSPAAAGPDAAPA
;
A
#
# COMPACT_ATOMS: atom_id res chain seq x y z
N MET A 1 -32.24 -13.83 9.07
CA MET A 1 -31.07 -12.96 9.28
C MET A 1 -30.05 -13.31 8.23
N THR A 2 -29.98 -12.54 7.19
CA THR A 2 -28.95 -12.66 6.18
C THR A 2 -27.67 -12.07 6.76
N ASN A 3 -26.71 -12.92 7.09
CA ASN A 3 -25.32 -12.51 7.27
C ASN A 3 -24.83 -12.01 5.91
N ALA A 4 -24.95 -10.72 5.68
CA ALA A 4 -24.29 -10.11 4.56
C ALA A 4 -22.78 -10.17 4.85
N GLU A 5 -22.07 -11.04 4.17
CA GLU A 5 -20.62 -11.00 4.18
C GLU A 5 -20.18 -9.61 3.80
N PRO A 6 -19.19 -9.05 4.51
CA PRO A 6 -18.67 -7.73 4.18
C PRO A 6 -18.17 -7.73 2.74
N ARG A 7 -18.85 -6.94 1.93
CA ARG A 7 -18.53 -6.82 0.51
C ARG A 7 -17.23 -6.03 0.35
N ALA A 8 -16.33 -6.54 -0.47
CA ALA A 8 -15.10 -5.83 -0.82
C ALA A 8 -15.42 -4.42 -1.33
N PRO A 9 -14.64 -3.41 -0.96
CA PRO A 9 -14.85 -2.04 -1.41
C PRO A 9 -14.82 -1.98 -2.93
N ARG A 10 -15.70 -1.15 -3.50
CA ARG A 10 -15.77 -0.92 -4.93
C ARG A 10 -14.68 0.06 -5.35
N THR A 11 -13.45 -0.38 -5.38
CA THR A 11 -12.39 0.39 -5.99
C THR A 11 -12.36 0.10 -7.48
N VAL A 12 -12.46 1.15 -8.27
CA VAL A 12 -12.30 1.05 -9.71
C VAL A 12 -10.81 1.11 -10.02
N VAL A 13 -10.24 -0.01 -10.43
CA VAL A 13 -8.88 -0.04 -10.98
C VAL A 13 -8.98 0.50 -12.40
N PRO A 14 -8.17 1.50 -12.78
CA PRO A 14 -8.21 2.07 -14.12
C PRO A 14 -8.03 1.01 -15.22
N ILE A 15 -8.71 1.17 -16.33
CA ILE A 15 -8.73 0.19 -17.43
C ILE A 15 -7.34 -0.10 -18.00
N GLU A 16 -6.44 0.87 -17.96
CA GLU A 16 -5.05 0.74 -18.43
C GLU A 16 -4.09 0.18 -17.38
N SER A 17 -4.61 -0.31 -16.26
CA SER A 17 -3.82 -0.86 -15.15
C SER A 17 -3.86 -2.37 -15.16
N SER A 18 -2.75 -3.00 -14.78
CA SER A 18 -2.66 -4.44 -14.59
C SER A 18 -2.84 -4.78 -13.12
N LEU A 19 -3.90 -5.49 -12.79
CA LEU A 19 -4.14 -5.99 -11.43
C LEU A 19 -3.18 -7.13 -11.14
N LEU A 20 -2.41 -7.00 -10.06
CA LEU A 20 -1.41 -7.97 -9.64
C LEU A 20 -1.88 -8.85 -8.48
N ILE A 21 -2.57 -8.25 -7.50
CA ILE A 21 -3.13 -8.94 -6.33
C ILE A 21 -4.50 -8.34 -6.02
N ALA A 22 -5.45 -9.19 -5.67
CA ALA A 22 -6.74 -8.81 -5.11
C ALA A 22 -7.17 -9.89 -4.12
N GLU A 23 -6.89 -9.72 -2.84
CA GLU A 23 -7.11 -10.72 -1.81
C GLU A 23 -7.67 -10.14 -0.53
N ALA A 24 -8.58 -10.89 0.10
CA ALA A 24 -8.96 -10.69 1.49
C ALA A 24 -7.89 -11.34 2.39
N PHE A 25 -7.66 -10.79 3.56
CA PHE A 25 -6.69 -11.32 4.51
C PHE A 25 -7.14 -11.13 5.95
N ASP A 26 -6.64 -12.00 6.80
CA ASP A 26 -6.64 -11.87 8.25
C ASP A 26 -5.22 -12.07 8.79
N GLN A 27 -5.07 -12.15 10.11
CA GLN A 27 -3.75 -12.33 10.75
C GLN A 27 -2.98 -13.54 10.20
N ALA A 28 -3.67 -14.61 9.83
CA ALA A 28 -3.03 -15.84 9.36
C ALA A 28 -2.34 -15.69 8.00
N GLN A 29 -2.83 -14.78 7.13
CA GLN A 29 -2.30 -14.58 5.79
C GLN A 29 -1.25 -13.46 5.69
N VAL A 30 -1.00 -12.69 6.75
CA VAL A 30 -0.13 -11.49 6.68
C VAL A 30 1.25 -11.79 6.11
N THR A 31 1.90 -12.82 6.60
CA THR A 31 3.27 -13.16 6.15
C THR A 31 3.31 -13.57 4.67
N GLU A 32 2.40 -14.43 4.27
CA GLU A 32 2.31 -14.89 2.88
C GLU A 32 1.94 -13.74 1.94
N LEU A 33 1.00 -12.90 2.33
CA LEU A 33 0.58 -11.74 1.55
C LEU A 33 1.75 -10.75 1.35
N ARG A 34 2.53 -10.50 2.39
CA ARG A 34 3.73 -9.67 2.30
C ARG A 34 4.75 -10.22 1.30
N HIS A 35 4.96 -11.54 1.28
CA HIS A 35 5.82 -12.19 0.29
C HIS A 35 5.27 -12.02 -1.13
N SER A 36 3.97 -12.16 -1.31
CA SER A 36 3.31 -11.95 -2.60
C SER A 36 3.46 -10.52 -3.09
N VAL A 37 3.28 -9.54 -2.22
CA VAL A 37 3.48 -8.12 -2.55
C VAL A 37 4.91 -7.86 -2.99
N THR A 38 5.89 -8.38 -2.25
CA THR A 38 7.32 -8.24 -2.59
C THR A 38 7.61 -8.79 -3.97
N SER A 39 7.18 -10.01 -4.24
CA SER A 39 7.41 -10.70 -5.51
C SER A 39 6.74 -9.97 -6.69
N ARG A 40 5.49 -9.55 -6.53
CA ARG A 40 4.74 -8.88 -7.60
C ARG A 40 5.23 -7.47 -7.86
N ALA A 41 5.56 -6.71 -6.83
CA ALA A 41 6.12 -5.36 -6.97
C ALA A 41 7.49 -5.39 -7.63
N HIS A 42 8.33 -6.35 -7.27
CA HIS A 42 9.62 -6.58 -7.91
C HIS A 42 9.46 -6.92 -9.40
N ALA A 43 8.57 -7.85 -9.71
CA ALA A 43 8.29 -8.22 -11.10
C ALA A 43 7.73 -7.05 -11.93
N ALA A 44 7.04 -6.11 -11.30
CA ALA A 44 6.53 -4.90 -11.93
C ALA A 44 7.60 -3.84 -12.21
N GLY A 45 8.80 -4.00 -11.65
CA GLY A 45 9.94 -3.11 -11.89
C GLY A 45 10.44 -2.33 -10.68
N LEU A 46 9.84 -2.54 -9.51
CA LEU A 46 10.31 -1.91 -8.28
C LEU A 46 11.48 -2.71 -7.71
N ALA A 47 12.58 -2.05 -7.37
CA ALA A 47 13.80 -2.74 -6.93
C ALA A 47 14.57 -1.96 -5.86
N GLY A 48 15.52 -2.64 -5.20
CA GLY A 48 16.41 -2.04 -4.22
C GLY A 48 15.69 -1.41 -3.03
N GLN A 49 16.18 -0.28 -2.56
CA GLN A 49 15.61 0.42 -1.40
C GLN A 49 14.17 0.85 -1.64
N ARG A 50 13.81 1.23 -2.85
CA ARG A 50 12.44 1.61 -3.18
C ARG A 50 11.46 0.45 -3.01
N LEU A 51 11.86 -0.77 -3.36
CA LEU A 51 11.07 -1.97 -3.12
C LEU A 51 10.92 -2.23 -1.62
N ASP A 52 12.03 -2.18 -0.89
CA ASP A 52 12.03 -2.41 0.56
C ASP A 52 11.13 -1.41 1.29
N ASP A 53 11.23 -0.14 0.95
CA ASP A 53 10.41 0.92 1.53
C ASP A 53 8.92 0.72 1.22
N PHE A 54 8.59 0.39 -0.01
CA PHE A 54 7.22 0.12 -0.42
C PHE A 54 6.61 -1.08 0.31
N VAL A 55 7.36 -2.17 0.39
CA VAL A 55 6.92 -3.39 1.09
C VAL A 55 6.72 -3.11 2.58
N LEU A 56 7.61 -2.35 3.20
CA LEU A 56 7.46 -1.94 4.59
C LEU A 56 6.20 -1.08 4.79
N ALA A 57 5.96 -0.12 3.90
CA ALA A 57 4.75 0.68 3.92
C ALA A 57 3.48 -0.18 3.82
N VAL A 58 3.44 -1.11 2.87
CA VAL A 58 2.32 -2.04 2.72
C VAL A 58 2.13 -2.89 3.98
N ASN A 59 3.21 -3.38 4.58
CA ASN A 59 3.14 -4.15 5.81
C ASN A 59 2.51 -3.34 6.96
N GLU A 60 2.81 -2.06 7.05
CA GLU A 60 2.18 -1.18 8.05
C GLU A 60 0.67 -1.03 7.81
N LEU A 61 0.24 -0.94 6.57
CA LEU A 61 -1.18 -0.87 6.22
C LEU A 61 -1.92 -2.17 6.55
N ILE A 62 -1.33 -3.31 6.25
CA ILE A 62 -1.88 -4.63 6.57
C ILE A 62 -1.99 -4.80 8.10
N THR A 63 -0.94 -4.46 8.82
CA THR A 63 -0.90 -4.54 10.28
C THR A 63 -1.97 -3.65 10.92
N ASN A 64 -2.16 -2.43 10.40
CA ASN A 64 -3.20 -1.52 10.86
C ASN A 64 -4.61 -2.09 10.64
N ALA A 65 -4.86 -2.68 9.49
CA ALA A 65 -6.16 -3.31 9.20
C ALA A 65 -6.45 -4.44 10.19
N VAL A 66 -5.47 -5.28 10.49
CA VAL A 66 -5.62 -6.38 11.46
C VAL A 66 -5.81 -5.86 12.89
N ARG A 67 -5.02 -4.87 13.31
CA ARG A 67 -5.08 -4.36 14.69
C ARG A 67 -6.26 -3.43 14.97
N HIS A 68 -6.61 -2.60 14.02
CA HIS A 68 -7.56 -1.50 14.21
C HIS A 68 -8.76 -1.56 13.27
N GLY A 69 -8.69 -2.39 12.24
CA GLY A 69 -9.69 -2.50 11.17
C GLY A 69 -10.63 -3.68 11.28
N GLY A 70 -10.79 -4.26 12.47
CA GLY A 70 -11.70 -5.38 12.69
C GLY A 70 -11.07 -6.76 12.52
N GLY A 71 -9.75 -6.86 12.42
CA GLY A 71 -9.01 -8.13 12.36
C GLY A 71 -8.80 -8.70 10.96
N HIS A 72 -9.34 -8.07 9.93
CA HIS A 72 -9.22 -8.49 8.54
C HIS A 72 -9.32 -7.29 7.60
N GLY A 73 -8.93 -7.50 6.35
CA GLY A 73 -8.99 -6.47 5.33
C GLY A 73 -8.91 -7.04 3.92
N TRP A 74 -8.85 -6.15 2.96
CA TRP A 74 -8.67 -6.45 1.54
C TRP A 74 -7.48 -5.69 1.02
N LEU A 75 -6.64 -6.36 0.25
CA LEU A 75 -5.50 -5.76 -0.42
C LEU A 75 -5.67 -5.86 -1.92
N ARG A 76 -5.42 -4.75 -2.60
CA ARG A 76 -5.26 -4.70 -4.04
C ARG A 76 -3.91 -4.09 -4.38
N LEU A 77 -3.22 -4.73 -5.29
CA LEU A 77 -1.96 -4.24 -5.85
C LEU A 77 -2.11 -4.20 -7.36
N TRP A 78 -1.77 -3.09 -7.97
CA TRP A 78 -1.80 -2.98 -9.43
C TRP A 78 -0.65 -2.16 -9.97
N LEU A 79 -0.31 -2.42 -11.22
CA LEU A 79 0.65 -1.64 -11.97
C LEU A 79 -0.11 -0.64 -12.84
N SER A 80 0.14 0.62 -12.61
CA SER A 80 -0.25 1.72 -13.50
C SER A 80 0.89 2.02 -14.46
N THR A 81 0.69 2.93 -15.41
CA THR A 81 1.68 3.25 -16.46
C THR A 81 3.08 3.53 -15.92
N SER A 82 3.17 4.19 -14.78
CA SER A 82 4.47 4.64 -14.22
C SER A 82 4.62 4.37 -12.73
N GLU A 83 3.69 3.65 -12.11
CA GLU A 83 3.73 3.43 -10.67
C GLU A 83 3.08 2.11 -10.25
N VAL A 84 3.57 1.58 -9.14
CA VAL A 84 2.92 0.48 -8.42
C VAL A 84 2.02 1.09 -7.35
N VAL A 85 0.77 0.65 -7.31
CA VAL A 85 -0.24 1.16 -6.39
C VAL A 85 -0.71 0.03 -5.49
N CYS A 86 -0.75 0.28 -4.19
CA CYS A 86 -1.32 -0.64 -3.22
C CYS A 86 -2.45 0.04 -2.46
N GLU A 87 -3.56 -0.66 -2.35
CA GLU A 87 -4.71 -0.22 -1.57
C GLU A 87 -5.06 -1.28 -0.55
N VAL A 88 -5.19 -0.85 0.70
CA VAL A 88 -5.64 -1.70 1.81
C VAL A 88 -6.90 -1.11 2.39
N ALA A 89 -7.96 -1.90 2.45
CA ALA A 89 -9.25 -1.50 2.99
C ALA A 89 -9.65 -2.38 4.17
N ASP A 90 -10.31 -1.79 5.14
CA ASP A 90 -10.89 -2.49 6.28
C ASP A 90 -12.32 -2.00 6.57
N HIS A 91 -13.01 -2.69 7.48
CA HIS A 91 -14.34 -2.31 7.98
C HIS A 91 -14.31 -1.94 9.47
N GLY A 92 -13.21 -1.36 9.94
CA GLY A 92 -13.07 -0.89 11.29
C GLY A 92 -13.84 0.40 11.59
N ARG A 93 -13.53 1.01 12.71
CA ARG A 93 -14.23 2.23 13.19
C ARG A 93 -13.84 3.51 12.49
N GLY A 94 -12.88 3.43 11.57
CA GLY A 94 -12.30 4.61 10.95
C GLY A 94 -11.18 5.25 11.78
N ILE A 95 -10.61 6.29 11.22
CA ILE A 95 -9.51 7.05 11.83
C ILE A 95 -10.01 8.44 12.19
N ASN A 96 -9.60 8.95 13.34
CA ASN A 96 -9.93 10.31 13.76
C ASN A 96 -9.38 11.34 12.76
N ALA A 97 -10.23 12.27 12.33
CA ALA A 97 -9.87 13.30 11.34
C ALA A 97 -8.70 14.19 11.78
N GLY A 98 -8.60 14.52 13.08
CA GLY A 98 -7.48 15.28 13.62
C GLY A 98 -6.16 14.53 13.50
N ARG A 99 -6.21 13.22 13.62
CA ARG A 99 -5.04 12.33 13.48
C ARG A 99 -4.58 12.23 12.02
N LEU A 100 -5.52 12.24 11.08
CA LEU A 100 -5.21 12.27 9.64
C LEU A 100 -4.61 13.59 9.19
N ALA A 101 -5.08 14.70 9.75
CA ALA A 101 -4.57 16.03 9.43
C ALA A 101 -3.18 16.28 10.00
N ASP A 102 -2.80 15.59 11.07
CA ASP A 102 -1.48 15.72 11.68
C ASP A 102 -0.47 14.80 10.98
N HIS A 103 0.37 15.39 10.15
CA HIS A 103 1.44 14.69 9.45
C HIS A 103 2.76 14.68 10.23
N SER A 104 2.77 15.18 11.45
CA SER A 104 3.98 15.19 12.27
C SER A 104 4.33 13.79 12.76
N ARG A 105 5.62 13.59 12.99
CA ARG A 105 6.11 12.35 13.58
C ARG A 105 5.50 12.18 14.97
N PRO A 106 4.86 11.03 15.27
CA PRO A 106 4.36 10.78 16.62
C PRO A 106 5.46 10.83 17.67
N ALA A 107 5.12 11.24 18.90
CA ALA A 107 6.06 11.16 20.00
C ALA A 107 6.45 9.70 20.29
N PRO A 108 7.69 9.41 20.77
CA PRO A 108 8.15 8.04 20.96
C PRO A 108 7.28 7.17 21.88
N ASP A 109 6.56 7.79 22.80
CA ASP A 109 5.66 7.14 23.76
C ASP A 109 4.21 7.11 23.31
N THR A 110 3.89 7.61 22.09
CA THR A 110 2.55 7.60 21.56
C THR A 110 2.12 6.19 21.16
N ALA A 111 1.03 5.70 21.71
CA ALA A 111 0.43 4.44 21.31
C ALA A 111 -0.35 4.64 19.99
N GLY A 112 0.10 4.01 18.92
CA GLY A 112 -0.52 4.06 17.60
C GLY A 112 -0.15 5.31 16.79
N GLY A 113 -0.57 5.34 15.52
CA GLY A 113 -0.27 6.41 14.58
C GLY A 113 1.07 6.30 13.86
N TRP A 114 1.98 5.50 14.38
CA TRP A 114 3.30 5.28 13.78
C TRP A 114 3.22 4.58 12.42
N GLY A 115 2.33 3.61 12.27
CA GLY A 115 2.19 2.85 11.03
C GLY A 115 1.76 3.72 9.85
N LEU A 116 0.76 4.59 10.02
CA LEU A 116 0.33 5.52 8.98
C LEU A 116 1.39 6.57 8.68
N TRP A 117 2.04 7.10 9.71
CA TRP A 117 3.13 8.04 9.52
C TRP A 117 4.26 7.40 8.71
N LEU A 118 4.69 6.21 9.08
CA LEU A 118 5.75 5.48 8.39
C LEU A 118 5.35 5.14 6.94
N ALA A 119 4.13 4.69 6.73
CA ALA A 119 3.63 4.40 5.39
C ALA A 119 3.65 5.65 4.49
N ARG A 120 3.31 6.82 5.03
CA ARG A 120 3.39 8.09 4.30
C ARG A 120 4.82 8.45 3.95
N GLU A 121 5.74 8.33 4.91
CA GLU A 121 7.17 8.65 4.71
C GLU A 121 7.83 7.75 3.67
N LEU A 122 7.42 6.48 3.59
CA LEU A 122 8.02 5.47 2.71
C LEU A 122 7.34 5.36 1.35
N SER A 123 6.28 6.11 1.11
CA SER A 123 5.52 6.12 -0.14
C SER A 123 5.74 7.42 -0.89
N ASP A 124 5.54 7.40 -2.19
CA ASP A 124 5.55 8.63 -2.98
C ASP A 124 4.27 9.44 -2.79
N THR A 125 3.14 8.75 -2.69
CA THR A 125 1.85 9.36 -2.30
C THR A 125 1.10 8.46 -1.33
N MET A 126 0.27 9.06 -0.49
CA MET A 126 -0.68 8.35 0.35
C MET A 126 -2.01 9.08 0.41
N GLU A 127 -3.09 8.37 0.13
CA GLU A 127 -4.46 8.85 0.26
C GLU A 127 -5.22 7.99 1.27
N VAL A 128 -6.00 8.61 2.13
CA VAL A 128 -6.81 7.94 3.14
C VAL A 128 -8.26 8.37 3.01
N VAL A 129 -9.15 7.40 2.87
CA VAL A 129 -10.60 7.59 2.96
C VAL A 129 -11.09 6.82 4.17
N THR A 130 -11.67 7.51 5.13
CA THR A 130 -12.10 6.91 6.39
C THR A 130 -13.49 7.40 6.78
N GLY A 131 -14.21 6.57 7.53
CA GLY A 131 -15.55 6.85 8.02
C GLY A 131 -16.05 5.71 8.90
N HIS A 132 -17.34 5.75 9.23
CA HIS A 132 -17.96 4.73 10.08
C HIS A 132 -17.97 3.33 9.45
N ALA A 133 -17.87 3.25 8.12
CA ALA A 133 -17.86 2.01 7.37
C ALA A 133 -16.47 1.37 7.25
N GLY A 134 -15.42 2.05 7.71
CA GLY A 134 -14.05 1.57 7.65
C GLY A 134 -13.07 2.56 7.05
N THR A 135 -11.89 2.07 6.75
CA THR A 135 -10.78 2.87 6.21
C THR A 135 -10.22 2.22 4.97
N THR A 136 -9.93 3.03 3.95
CA THR A 136 -9.17 2.62 2.77
C THR A 136 -7.95 3.52 2.65
N VAL A 137 -6.76 2.91 2.59
CA VAL A 137 -5.50 3.61 2.40
C VAL A 137 -4.88 3.18 1.09
N ARG A 138 -4.51 4.14 0.26
CA ARG A 138 -3.83 3.91 -1.01
C ARG A 138 -2.47 4.56 -0.98
N ILE A 139 -1.44 3.80 -1.32
CA ILE A 139 -0.07 4.28 -1.45
C ILE A 139 0.46 3.97 -2.84
N THR A 140 1.40 4.78 -3.30
CA THR A 140 2.06 4.60 -4.59
C THR A 140 3.56 4.62 -4.45
N ALA A 141 4.23 3.91 -5.37
CA ALA A 141 5.66 4.02 -5.60
C ALA A 141 5.90 4.19 -7.09
N THR A 142 6.48 5.31 -7.47
CA THR A 142 6.81 5.62 -8.86
C THR A 142 7.92 4.70 -9.34
N LEU A 143 7.73 4.09 -10.49
CA LEU A 143 8.77 3.34 -11.16
C LEU A 143 9.78 4.33 -11.73
N VAL A 144 11.04 4.19 -11.30
CA VAL A 144 12.12 4.94 -11.91
C VAL A 144 12.32 4.37 -13.30
N ALA A 145 12.00 5.15 -14.34
CA ALA A 145 12.37 4.80 -15.69
C ALA A 145 13.88 4.57 -15.72
N THR A 146 14.32 3.35 -16.04
CA THR A 146 15.69 3.13 -16.48
C THR A 146 15.82 3.93 -17.76
N SER A 147 16.37 5.15 -17.62
CA SER A 147 16.62 5.98 -18.77
C SER A 147 17.60 5.25 -19.70
N PRO A 148 17.26 5.00 -20.96
CA PRO A 148 18.22 4.46 -21.93
C PRO A 148 19.46 5.34 -22.07
N ALA A 149 19.39 6.60 -21.66
CA ALA A 149 20.51 7.52 -21.61
C ALA A 149 21.50 7.24 -20.46
N ALA A 150 21.14 6.42 -19.50
CA ALA A 150 22.06 5.94 -18.47
C ALA A 150 22.91 4.74 -18.96
N ALA A 151 22.57 4.14 -20.08
CA ALA A 151 23.54 3.39 -20.85
C ALA A 151 24.59 4.40 -21.29
N GLY A 152 25.73 4.39 -20.62
CA GLY A 152 26.77 5.39 -20.80
C GLY A 152 27.09 5.67 -22.26
N PRO A 153 27.73 6.81 -22.52
CA PRO A 153 28.13 7.22 -23.86
C PRO A 153 29.22 6.32 -24.43
N ASP A 154 29.25 5.10 -24.04
CA ASP A 154 30.30 4.18 -24.41
C ASP A 154 29.92 3.30 -25.60
N ALA A 155 29.35 3.93 -26.56
CA ALA A 155 29.53 3.48 -27.91
C ALA A 155 30.47 4.48 -28.60
N ALA A 156 31.66 4.61 -28.08
CA ALA A 156 32.69 5.18 -28.90
C ALA A 156 32.96 4.20 -30.03
N PRO A 157 32.62 4.52 -31.27
CA PRO A 157 33.11 3.75 -32.37
C PRO A 157 34.63 3.88 -32.35
N ALA A 158 35.25 2.77 -32.35
CA ALA A 158 36.68 2.75 -32.62
C ALA A 158 36.96 3.48 -33.92
#